data_779e6289fa2bdcf3d37567ab03c99811
#
_entry.id   779e6289fa2bdcf3d37567ab03c99811
#
_cell.length_a   1.000
_cell.length_b   1.000
_cell.length_c   1.000
_cell.angle_alpha   90.00
_cell.angle_beta   90.00
_cell.angle_gamma   90.00
#
_symmetry.space_group_name_H-M   'P 1'
#
loop_
_entity.id
_entity.type
_entity.pdbx_description
1 polymer ?
#
loop_
_entity_poly.entity_id
_entity_poly.type
_entity_poly.pdbx_seq_one_letter_code
_entity_poly.pdbx_strand_id
1 'polypeptide(L)'
;MKEKSTEGAAESRPVWESVEAFARHGVQRLLQQVLEEEVEQVLGRRRYERREGVDAPPGYRNGVGKPRRLSLMSGTITVRRPRVRGLDARFESRLLPLFKRRTEEVGRLLPELYLHGLAHGDFDLALRGLLGTAAPLSAASIARLKASWQTEYESWKRRRLDELEPVYIWADGIYVKAGLEQDKAAMLVLIAALRDG
;
A
#
# COMPACT_ATOMS: atom_id res chain seq x y z
N MET A 1 -55.66 6.45 32.53
CA MET A 1 -55.02 5.67 31.46
C MET A 1 -53.99 6.58 30.77
N LYS A 2 -52.71 6.35 30.99
CA LYS A 2 -51.60 7.06 30.29
C LYS A 2 -51.09 6.13 29.22
N GLU A 3 -51.30 6.50 27.97
CA GLU A 3 -50.70 5.83 26.83
C GLU A 3 -49.18 6.09 26.84
N LYS A 4 -48.41 5.03 26.94
CA LYS A 4 -46.96 5.06 26.67
C LYS A 4 -46.77 5.03 25.17
N SER A 5 -46.41 6.18 24.61
CA SER A 5 -45.89 6.28 23.26
C SER A 5 -44.55 5.57 23.23
N THR A 6 -44.48 4.46 22.52
CA THR A 6 -43.25 3.75 22.20
C THR A 6 -42.67 4.43 20.97
N GLU A 7 -41.86 5.48 21.16
CA GLU A 7 -41.00 5.99 20.10
C GLU A 7 -39.97 4.92 19.77
N GLY A 8 -40.18 4.26 18.65
CA GLY A 8 -39.18 3.38 18.05
C GLY A 8 -37.91 4.17 17.81
N ALA A 9 -36.82 3.76 18.47
CA ALA A 9 -35.51 4.24 18.19
C ALA A 9 -35.21 3.94 16.72
N ALA A 10 -35.36 4.95 15.87
CA ALA A 10 -34.83 4.88 14.51
C ALA A 10 -33.32 4.66 14.63
N GLU A 11 -32.85 3.48 14.26
CA GLU A 11 -31.44 3.22 14.13
C GLU A 11 -30.88 4.29 13.19
N SER A 12 -30.14 5.25 13.75
CA SER A 12 -29.52 6.32 13.02
C SER A 12 -28.48 5.70 12.07
N ARG A 13 -28.85 5.52 10.82
CA ARG A 13 -27.90 5.13 9.78
C ARG A 13 -26.79 6.16 9.75
N PRO A 14 -25.51 5.74 9.76
CA PRO A 14 -24.43 6.69 9.70
C PRO A 14 -24.55 7.50 8.40
N VAL A 15 -24.68 8.81 8.54
CA VAL A 15 -24.65 9.72 7.40
C VAL A 15 -23.17 9.88 7.01
N TRP A 16 -22.80 9.38 5.85
CA TRP A 16 -21.45 9.52 5.32
C TRP A 16 -21.30 10.89 4.68
N GLU A 17 -20.29 11.64 5.10
CA GLU A 17 -20.01 12.98 4.56
C GLU A 17 -19.66 12.96 3.07
N SER A 18 -19.12 11.81 2.57
CA SER A 18 -18.79 11.63 1.16
C SER A 18 -18.81 10.15 0.76
N VAL A 19 -18.91 9.90 -0.56
CA VAL A 19 -18.83 8.56 -1.14
C VAL A 19 -17.49 7.91 -0.82
N GLU A 20 -16.41 8.67 -0.82
CA GLU A 20 -15.06 8.20 -0.50
C GLU A 20 -14.95 7.74 0.97
N ALA A 21 -15.59 8.45 1.88
CA ALA A 21 -15.62 8.05 3.29
C ALA A 21 -16.39 6.73 3.47
N PHE A 22 -17.50 6.58 2.79
CA PHE A 22 -18.28 5.33 2.77
C PHE A 22 -17.45 4.17 2.18
N ALA A 23 -16.82 4.38 1.02
CA ALA A 23 -15.99 3.39 0.37
C ALA A 23 -14.81 2.94 1.25
N ARG A 24 -14.09 3.90 1.87
CA ARG A 24 -13.00 3.59 2.81
C ARG A 24 -13.46 2.75 3.99
N HIS A 25 -14.62 3.07 4.56
CA HIS A 25 -15.17 2.28 5.66
C HIS A 25 -15.56 0.87 5.20
N GLY A 26 -16.17 0.74 4.03
CA GLY A 26 -16.50 -0.55 3.43
C GLY A 26 -15.26 -1.42 3.23
N VAL A 27 -14.21 -0.85 2.62
CA VAL A 27 -12.92 -1.54 2.41
C VAL A 27 -12.26 -1.92 3.74
N GLN A 28 -12.27 -1.03 4.74
CA GLN A 28 -11.70 -1.31 6.06
C GLN A 28 -12.41 -2.50 6.72
N ARG A 29 -13.73 -2.53 6.67
CA ARG A 29 -14.54 -3.61 7.24
C ARG A 29 -14.30 -4.94 6.53
N LEU A 30 -14.28 -4.92 5.20
CA LEU A 30 -14.01 -6.11 4.39
C LEU A 30 -12.62 -6.68 4.67
N LEU A 31 -11.59 -5.84 4.70
CA LEU A 31 -10.24 -6.26 5.03
C LEU A 31 -10.14 -6.86 6.43
N GLN A 32 -10.83 -6.26 7.41
CA GLN A 32 -10.84 -6.79 8.77
C GLN A 32 -11.53 -8.16 8.84
N GLN A 33 -12.58 -8.36 8.07
CA GLN A 33 -13.27 -9.65 7.96
C GLN A 33 -12.36 -10.72 7.34
N VAL A 34 -11.71 -10.44 6.21
CA VAL A 34 -10.80 -11.39 5.56
C VAL A 34 -9.61 -11.76 6.47
N LEU A 35 -9.08 -10.81 7.25
CA LEU A 35 -8.05 -11.11 8.24
C LEU A 35 -8.53 -12.07 9.34
N GLU A 36 -9.79 -12.02 9.74
CA GLU A 36 -10.39 -12.98 10.68
C GLU A 36 -10.64 -14.34 10.02
N GLU A 37 -11.08 -14.36 8.77
CA GLU A 37 -11.28 -15.58 7.98
C GLU A 37 -9.95 -16.34 7.76
N GLU A 38 -8.83 -15.65 7.51
CA GLU A 38 -7.50 -16.26 7.45
C GLU A 38 -7.15 -16.98 8.78
N VAL A 39 -7.51 -16.37 9.91
CA VAL A 39 -7.29 -17.01 11.23
C VAL A 39 -8.19 -18.23 11.42
N GLU A 40 -9.44 -18.17 10.95
CA GLU A 40 -10.37 -19.30 11.01
C GLU A 40 -9.85 -20.47 10.17
N GLN A 41 -9.34 -20.20 8.98
CA GLN A 41 -8.73 -21.24 8.12
C GLN A 41 -7.51 -21.90 8.79
N VAL A 42 -6.62 -21.12 9.40
CA VAL A 42 -5.43 -21.64 10.07
C VAL A 42 -5.75 -22.43 11.32
N LEU A 43 -6.75 -22.01 12.10
CA LEU A 43 -7.15 -22.69 13.34
C LEU A 43 -8.18 -23.80 13.12
N GLY A 44 -8.77 -23.90 11.92
CA GLY A 44 -9.84 -24.86 11.62
C GLY A 44 -11.12 -24.67 12.44
N ARG A 45 -11.32 -23.48 13.06
CA ARG A 45 -12.46 -23.19 13.92
C ARG A 45 -12.81 -21.70 13.96
N ARG A 46 -14.07 -21.41 14.13
CA ARG A 46 -14.61 -20.06 14.28
C ARG A 46 -14.22 -19.42 15.61
N ARG A 47 -14.52 -18.16 15.73
CA ARG A 47 -14.37 -17.43 17.00
C ARG A 47 -15.34 -17.99 18.04
N TYR A 48 -14.85 -18.18 19.26
CA TYR A 48 -15.57 -18.79 20.41
C TYR A 48 -15.81 -20.31 20.31
N GLU A 49 -15.46 -20.97 19.23
CA GLU A 49 -15.48 -22.44 19.16
C GLU A 49 -14.28 -23.03 19.92
N ARG A 50 -14.55 -24.10 20.68
CA ARG A 50 -13.50 -24.86 21.37
C ARG A 50 -12.81 -25.82 20.40
N ARG A 51 -11.60 -26.16 20.71
CA ARG A 51 -10.86 -27.21 19.98
C ARG A 51 -11.54 -28.55 20.26
N GLU A 52 -11.93 -29.27 19.21
CA GLU A 52 -12.73 -30.51 19.33
C GLU A 52 -11.91 -31.74 19.77
N GLY A 53 -10.58 -31.70 19.65
CA GLY A 53 -9.73 -32.83 20.00
C GLY A 53 -8.24 -32.53 19.82
N VAL A 54 -7.43 -33.53 20.12
CA VAL A 54 -5.96 -33.43 20.02
C VAL A 54 -5.53 -33.30 18.56
N ASP A 55 -6.25 -33.96 17.63
CA ASP A 55 -5.97 -33.96 16.21
C ASP A 55 -6.41 -32.67 15.47
N ALA A 56 -7.22 -31.83 16.13
CA ALA A 56 -7.60 -30.54 15.56
C ALA A 56 -6.39 -29.60 15.49
N PRO A 57 -6.34 -28.68 14.48
CA PRO A 57 -5.22 -27.78 14.30
C PRO A 57 -4.79 -27.09 15.59
N PRO A 58 -3.46 -27.06 15.89
CA PRO A 58 -2.95 -26.40 17.08
C PRO A 58 -3.14 -24.89 17.02
N GLY A 59 -2.86 -24.22 18.14
CA GLY A 59 -2.89 -22.78 18.21
C GLY A 59 -4.19 -22.21 18.76
N TYR A 60 -4.15 -20.94 19.08
CA TYR A 60 -5.28 -20.21 19.64
C TYR A 60 -5.20 -18.70 19.31
N ARG A 61 -6.36 -18.04 19.29
CA ARG A 61 -6.43 -16.59 19.13
C ARG A 61 -5.82 -15.89 20.35
N ASN A 62 -4.95 -14.93 20.11
CA ASN A 62 -4.30 -14.15 21.15
C ASN A 62 -4.60 -12.64 20.99
N GLY A 63 -5.88 -12.32 20.84
CA GLY A 63 -6.38 -10.98 20.65
C GLY A 63 -5.94 -10.36 19.31
N VAL A 64 -5.88 -9.04 19.26
CA VAL A 64 -5.51 -8.25 18.09
C VAL A 64 -4.27 -7.39 18.37
N GLY A 65 -3.55 -7.08 17.34
CA GLY A 65 -2.41 -6.17 17.39
C GLY A 65 -2.83 -4.71 17.55
N LYS A 66 -1.84 -3.84 17.75
CA LYS A 66 -2.06 -2.38 17.73
C LYS A 66 -2.64 -1.96 16.37
N PRO A 67 -3.52 -0.93 16.34
CA PRO A 67 -4.04 -0.37 15.11
C PRO A 67 -2.90 0.04 14.18
N ARG A 68 -3.03 -0.25 12.90
CA ARG A 68 -2.05 0.11 11.87
C ARG A 68 -2.75 0.84 10.74
N ARG A 69 -2.14 1.92 10.30
CA ARG A 69 -2.59 2.64 9.11
C ARG A 69 -2.08 1.92 7.86
N LEU A 70 -2.97 1.79 6.87
CA LEU A 70 -2.69 1.25 5.55
C LEU A 70 -3.20 2.23 4.52
N SER A 71 -2.31 2.73 3.67
CA SER A 71 -2.68 3.61 2.56
C SER A 71 -3.04 2.80 1.33
N LEU A 72 -4.22 3.08 0.80
CA LEU A 72 -4.79 2.55 -0.43
C LEU A 72 -5.01 3.71 -1.39
N MET A 73 -5.26 3.46 -2.68
CA MET A 73 -5.64 4.51 -3.62
C MET A 73 -6.95 5.22 -3.23
N SER A 74 -7.86 4.52 -2.56
CA SER A 74 -9.09 5.10 -2.00
C SER A 74 -8.92 5.86 -0.69
N GLY A 75 -7.69 6.01 -0.20
CA GLY A 75 -7.35 6.71 1.03
C GLY A 75 -6.74 5.80 2.10
N THR A 76 -6.52 6.36 3.29
CA THR A 76 -5.89 5.64 4.39
C THR A 76 -6.94 5.06 5.33
N ILE A 77 -6.82 3.77 5.61
CA ILE A 77 -7.65 3.02 6.55
C ILE A 77 -6.85 2.55 7.75
N THR A 78 -7.55 2.14 8.80
CA THR A 78 -6.93 1.56 10.00
C THR A 78 -7.34 0.10 10.14
N VAL A 79 -6.35 -0.80 10.20
CA VAL A 79 -6.56 -2.24 10.36
C VAL A 79 -5.94 -2.75 11.64
N ARG A 80 -6.53 -3.79 12.24
CA ARG A 80 -6.01 -4.50 13.40
C ARG A 80 -5.75 -5.95 13.02
N ARG A 81 -4.49 -6.36 13.03
CA ARG A 81 -4.13 -7.75 12.70
C ARG A 81 -4.47 -8.67 13.86
N PRO A 82 -5.19 -9.77 13.60
CA PRO A 82 -5.34 -10.83 14.58
C PRO A 82 -3.97 -11.42 14.97
N ARG A 83 -3.85 -11.89 16.17
CA ARG A 83 -2.67 -12.60 16.66
C ARG A 83 -3.03 -14.03 17.00
N VAL A 84 -2.22 -14.95 16.55
CA VAL A 84 -2.35 -16.38 16.84
C VAL A 84 -1.08 -16.85 17.57
N ARG A 85 -1.24 -17.73 18.55
CA ARG A 85 -0.15 -18.39 19.28
C ARG A 85 -0.36 -19.90 19.30
N GLY A 86 0.69 -20.64 19.68
CA GLY A 86 0.66 -22.09 19.78
C GLY A 86 0.65 -22.79 18.42
N LEU A 87 1.20 -22.13 17.40
CA LEU A 87 1.53 -22.73 16.10
C LEU A 87 3.04 -23.00 16.06
N ASP A 88 3.46 -23.97 15.26
CA ASP A 88 4.87 -24.28 15.02
C ASP A 88 5.58 -23.12 14.30
N ALA A 89 4.89 -22.47 13.37
CA ALA A 89 5.35 -21.27 12.70
C ALA A 89 4.50 -20.06 13.08
N ARG A 90 5.11 -18.88 13.02
CA ARG A 90 4.39 -17.63 13.26
C ARG A 90 3.29 -17.42 12.23
N PHE A 91 2.08 -17.12 12.69
CA PHE A 91 0.99 -16.73 11.80
C PHE A 91 1.33 -15.43 11.05
N GLU A 92 1.28 -15.50 9.75
CA GLU A 92 1.41 -14.34 8.84
C GLU A 92 0.21 -14.30 7.91
N SER A 93 -0.44 -13.14 7.83
CA SER A 93 -1.54 -12.91 6.90
C SER A 93 -0.99 -12.86 5.47
N ARG A 94 -1.63 -13.55 4.55
CA ARG A 94 -1.34 -13.52 3.11
C ARG A 94 -1.76 -12.18 2.49
N LEU A 95 -2.88 -11.65 2.96
CA LEU A 95 -3.43 -10.39 2.47
C LEU A 95 -2.63 -9.19 2.96
N LEU A 96 -2.23 -9.19 4.23
CA LEU A 96 -1.53 -8.08 4.85
C LEU A 96 -0.21 -8.53 5.50
N PRO A 97 0.87 -8.67 4.73
CA PRO A 97 2.18 -9.03 5.25
C PRO A 97 2.68 -8.11 6.36
N LEU A 98 3.65 -8.58 7.14
CA LEU A 98 4.30 -7.78 8.18
C LEU A 98 4.91 -6.51 7.57
N PHE A 99 4.77 -5.41 8.31
CA PHE A 99 5.35 -4.10 7.96
C PHE A 99 4.78 -3.40 6.72
N LYS A 100 3.88 -4.01 5.94
CA LYS A 100 3.24 -3.31 4.81
C LYS A 100 2.31 -2.22 5.34
N ARG A 101 2.54 -0.97 4.92
CA ARG A 101 1.77 0.22 5.33
C ARG A 101 1.09 0.94 4.17
N ARG A 102 1.32 0.49 2.96
CA ARG A 102 0.73 0.98 1.72
C ARG A 102 0.59 -0.16 0.74
N THR A 103 -0.37 -0.05 -0.16
CA THR A 103 -0.51 -0.98 -1.28
C THR A 103 0.60 -0.75 -2.30
N GLU A 104 0.74 -1.67 -3.23
CA GLU A 104 1.74 -1.59 -4.29
C GLU A 104 1.45 -0.42 -5.23
N GLU A 105 0.18 -0.20 -5.55
CA GLU A 105 -0.28 0.91 -6.38
C GLU A 105 0.13 2.26 -5.79
N VAL A 106 -0.08 2.46 -4.49
CA VAL A 106 0.42 3.65 -3.78
C VAL A 106 1.94 3.72 -3.82
N GLY A 107 2.62 2.57 -3.76
CA GLY A 107 4.07 2.49 -3.88
C GLY A 107 4.58 2.95 -5.25
N ARG A 108 3.89 2.59 -6.32
CA ARG A 108 4.22 2.98 -7.71
C ARG A 108 3.96 4.46 -7.99
N LEU A 109 2.93 5.04 -7.37
CA LEU A 109 2.61 6.46 -7.54
C LEU A 109 3.74 7.39 -7.03
N LEU A 110 4.49 6.97 -6.01
CA LEU A 110 5.47 7.84 -5.37
C LEU A 110 6.66 8.22 -6.28
N PRO A 111 7.29 7.28 -7.03
CA PRO A 111 8.32 7.63 -8.01
C PRO A 111 7.79 8.56 -9.10
N GLU A 112 6.58 8.32 -9.60
CA GLU A 112 5.96 9.16 -10.62
C GLU A 112 5.79 10.61 -10.13
N LEU A 113 5.24 10.81 -8.93
CA LEU A 113 5.13 12.14 -8.33
C LEU A 113 6.49 12.84 -8.21
N TYR A 114 7.55 12.09 -7.88
CA TYR A 114 8.90 12.63 -7.79
C TYR A 114 9.44 13.03 -9.16
N LEU A 115 9.28 12.19 -10.17
CA LEU A 115 9.72 12.46 -11.55
C LEU A 115 8.97 13.63 -12.18
N HIS A 116 7.70 13.83 -11.82
CA HIS A 116 6.91 14.99 -12.23
C HIS A 116 7.20 16.27 -11.42
N GLY A 117 8.26 16.27 -10.63
CA GLY A 117 8.79 17.47 -10.00
C GLY A 117 8.25 17.77 -8.60
N LEU A 118 7.57 16.83 -7.97
CA LEU A 118 7.11 17.06 -6.59
C LEU A 118 8.31 17.15 -5.65
N ALA A 119 8.52 18.32 -5.04
CA ALA A 119 9.62 18.54 -4.12
C ALA A 119 9.48 17.66 -2.87
N HIS A 120 10.62 17.32 -2.26
CA HIS A 120 10.66 16.44 -1.08
C HIS A 120 9.77 16.90 0.08
N GLY A 121 9.64 18.22 0.30
CA GLY A 121 8.78 18.80 1.33
C GLY A 121 7.29 18.72 1.02
N ASP A 122 6.92 18.63 -0.25
CA ASP A 122 5.53 18.72 -0.69
C ASP A 122 4.83 17.37 -0.73
N PHE A 123 5.60 16.27 -0.64
CA PHE A 123 5.04 14.91 -0.62
C PHE A 123 4.02 14.69 0.50
N ASP A 124 4.28 15.22 1.70
CA ASP A 124 3.35 15.05 2.81
C ASP A 124 2.02 15.77 2.53
N LEU A 125 2.08 16.97 1.96
CA LEU A 125 0.90 17.75 1.59
C LEU A 125 0.12 17.05 0.46
N ALA A 126 0.79 16.67 -0.62
CA ALA A 126 0.18 15.97 -1.76
C ALA A 126 -0.47 14.65 -1.34
N LEU A 127 0.22 13.85 -0.53
CA LEU A 127 -0.30 12.58 -0.06
C LEU A 127 -1.43 12.72 0.95
N ARG A 128 -1.43 13.76 1.77
CA ARG A 128 -2.60 14.09 2.61
C ARG A 128 -3.82 14.47 1.79
N GLY A 129 -3.63 15.20 0.69
CA GLY A 129 -4.69 15.52 -0.25
C GLY A 129 -5.27 14.29 -0.95
N LEU A 130 -4.39 13.38 -1.40
CA LEU A 130 -4.79 12.17 -2.13
C LEU A 130 -5.31 11.03 -1.23
N LEU A 131 -4.62 10.77 -0.11
CA LEU A 131 -4.83 9.59 0.72
C LEU A 131 -5.44 9.90 2.09
N GLY A 132 -5.76 11.17 2.33
CA GLY A 132 -6.30 11.68 3.59
C GLY A 132 -5.23 11.99 4.63
N THR A 133 -5.61 12.77 5.64
CA THR A 133 -4.72 13.30 6.71
C THR A 133 -3.99 12.22 7.52
N ALA A 134 -4.45 10.98 7.45
CA ALA A 134 -3.86 9.84 8.15
C ALA A 134 -2.77 9.11 7.36
N ALA A 135 -2.39 9.57 6.15
CA ALA A 135 -1.39 8.94 5.31
C ALA A 135 -0.05 8.76 6.06
N PRO A 136 0.46 7.52 6.20
CA PRO A 136 1.62 7.24 7.03
C PRO A 136 2.95 7.45 6.28
N LEU A 137 3.15 8.61 5.68
CA LEU A 137 4.39 8.97 5.02
C LEU A 137 5.06 10.12 5.78
N SER A 138 6.24 9.85 6.31
CA SER A 138 7.11 10.86 6.92
C SER A 138 8.19 11.29 5.93
N ALA A 139 8.77 12.47 6.12
CA ALA A 139 9.92 12.95 5.35
C ALA A 139 11.06 11.92 5.31
N ALA A 140 11.34 11.26 6.43
CA ALA A 140 12.33 10.17 6.49
C ALA A 140 11.95 8.95 5.61
N SER A 141 10.67 8.68 5.40
CA SER A 141 10.22 7.63 4.50
C SER A 141 10.45 7.99 3.05
N ILE A 142 10.23 9.24 2.67
CA ILE A 142 10.52 9.75 1.33
C ILE A 142 12.03 9.74 1.06
N ALA A 143 12.84 10.17 2.02
CA ALA A 143 14.30 10.12 1.89
C ALA A 143 14.81 8.68 1.64
N ARG A 144 14.29 7.70 2.37
CA ARG A 144 14.64 6.28 2.16
C ARG A 144 14.20 5.76 0.79
N LEU A 145 13.02 6.15 0.31
CA LEU A 145 12.56 5.80 -1.02
C LEU A 145 13.47 6.39 -2.10
N LYS A 146 13.81 7.67 -1.97
CA LYS A 146 14.77 8.32 -2.88
C LYS A 146 16.10 7.59 -2.92
N ALA A 147 16.65 7.20 -1.77
CA ALA A 147 17.89 6.42 -1.70
C ALA A 147 17.75 5.05 -2.40
N SER A 148 16.60 4.37 -2.23
CA SER A 148 16.32 3.11 -2.94
C SER A 148 16.26 3.32 -4.44
N TRP A 149 15.54 4.32 -4.92
CA TRP A 149 15.47 4.63 -6.36
C TRP A 149 16.83 5.01 -6.95
N GLN A 150 17.65 5.74 -6.20
CA GLN A 150 19.01 6.04 -6.61
C GLN A 150 19.84 4.76 -6.78
N THR A 151 19.72 3.82 -5.85
CA THR A 151 20.41 2.53 -5.93
C THR A 151 19.93 1.70 -7.13
N GLU A 152 18.61 1.67 -7.36
CA GLU A 152 18.01 1.00 -8.52
C GLU A 152 18.48 1.62 -9.83
N TYR A 153 18.53 2.96 -9.91
CA TYR A 153 19.05 3.69 -11.06
C TYR A 153 20.53 3.38 -11.33
N GLU A 154 21.36 3.39 -10.28
CA GLU A 154 22.79 3.06 -10.43
C GLU A 154 23.01 1.61 -10.89
N SER A 155 22.19 0.68 -10.42
CA SER A 155 22.21 -0.72 -10.90
C SER A 155 21.77 -0.80 -12.37
N TRP A 156 20.67 -0.13 -12.71
CA TRP A 156 20.16 -0.07 -14.08
C TRP A 156 21.19 0.56 -15.04
N LYS A 157 21.85 1.63 -14.63
CA LYS A 157 22.88 2.34 -15.41
C LYS A 157 24.10 1.46 -15.72
N ARG A 158 24.44 0.54 -14.82
CA ARG A 158 25.60 -0.37 -14.97
C ARG A 158 25.26 -1.69 -15.64
N ARG A 159 23.98 -1.90 -16.00
CA ARG A 159 23.61 -3.15 -16.65
C ARG A 159 24.35 -3.31 -17.98
N ARG A 160 24.72 -4.53 -18.30
CA ARG A 160 25.32 -4.86 -19.59
C ARG A 160 24.22 -4.95 -20.64
N LEU A 161 24.51 -4.49 -21.82
CA LEU A 161 23.61 -4.50 -22.98
C LEU A 161 24.14 -5.39 -24.10
N ASP A 162 25.26 -6.03 -23.89
CA ASP A 162 25.97 -6.88 -24.86
C ASP A 162 25.25 -8.20 -25.17
N GLU A 163 24.34 -8.63 -24.30
CA GLU A 163 23.49 -9.80 -24.52
C GLU A 163 22.18 -9.47 -25.28
N LEU A 164 21.92 -8.18 -25.53
CA LEU A 164 20.74 -7.75 -26.28
C LEU A 164 21.01 -7.86 -27.78
N GLU A 165 20.07 -8.43 -28.52
CA GLU A 165 20.09 -8.49 -29.98
C GLU A 165 19.19 -7.41 -30.59
N PRO A 166 19.67 -6.16 -30.76
CA PRO A 166 18.88 -5.11 -31.36
C PRO A 166 18.69 -5.36 -32.84
N VAL A 167 17.44 -5.38 -33.30
CA VAL A 167 17.10 -5.47 -34.71
C VAL A 167 17.11 -4.08 -35.35
N TYR A 168 16.75 -3.07 -34.58
CA TYR A 168 16.71 -1.69 -35.03
C TYR A 168 17.02 -0.74 -33.87
N ILE A 169 17.75 0.35 -34.16
CA ILE A 169 18.11 1.37 -33.17
C ILE A 169 17.74 2.75 -33.70
N TRP A 170 16.98 3.50 -32.92
CA TRP A 170 16.75 4.93 -33.13
C TRP A 170 17.71 5.71 -32.24
N ALA A 171 18.30 6.76 -32.79
CA ALA A 171 19.15 7.68 -32.07
C ALA A 171 18.60 9.10 -32.24
N ASP A 172 18.38 9.80 -31.13
CA ASP A 172 17.91 11.18 -31.13
C ASP A 172 18.68 12.04 -30.13
N GLY A 173 18.94 13.29 -30.50
CA GLY A 173 19.63 14.27 -29.67
C GLY A 173 18.66 15.26 -29.04
N ILE A 174 18.51 15.21 -27.73
CA ILE A 174 17.66 16.15 -26.98
C ILE A 174 18.54 17.19 -26.29
N TYR A 175 18.19 18.47 -26.48
CA TYR A 175 18.85 19.59 -25.82
C TYR A 175 17.98 20.10 -24.67
N VAL A 176 18.42 19.90 -23.44
CA VAL A 176 17.74 20.36 -22.23
C VAL A 176 18.49 21.50 -21.57
N LYS A 177 17.76 22.50 -21.10
CA LYS A 177 18.34 23.52 -20.22
C LYS A 177 18.63 22.89 -18.85
N ALA A 178 19.89 22.84 -18.48
CA ALA A 178 20.34 22.31 -17.19
C ALA A 178 20.76 23.46 -16.28
N GLY A 179 19.97 23.71 -15.22
CA GLY A 179 20.28 24.73 -14.23
C GLY A 179 19.91 26.18 -14.62
N LEU A 180 20.55 27.13 -13.95
CA LEU A 180 20.35 28.60 -14.14
C LEU A 180 21.26 29.16 -15.26
N GLU A 181 22.18 28.37 -15.79
CA GLU A 181 23.09 28.77 -16.85
C GLU A 181 22.43 28.68 -18.22
N GLN A 182 22.86 29.50 -19.15
CA GLN A 182 22.34 29.53 -20.53
C GLN A 182 22.76 28.31 -21.37
N ASP A 183 23.68 27.52 -20.86
CA ASP A 183 24.19 26.34 -21.55
C ASP A 183 23.18 25.20 -21.61
N LYS A 184 23.06 24.61 -22.79
CA LYS A 184 22.19 23.45 -23.01
C LYS A 184 23.02 22.17 -22.86
N ALA A 185 22.56 21.28 -21.99
CA ALA A 185 23.10 19.92 -21.95
C ALA A 185 22.53 19.12 -23.12
N ALA A 186 23.41 18.48 -23.89
CA ALA A 186 22.99 17.54 -24.94
C ALA A 186 22.84 16.13 -24.33
N MET A 187 21.71 15.51 -24.60
CA MET A 187 21.44 14.14 -24.22
C MET A 187 21.21 13.30 -25.48
N LEU A 188 22.01 12.26 -25.68
CA LEU A 188 21.76 11.28 -26.72
C LEU A 188 20.82 10.20 -26.19
N VAL A 189 19.66 10.04 -26.83
CA VAL A 189 18.68 8.99 -26.53
C VAL A 189 18.81 7.90 -27.58
N LEU A 190 19.01 6.67 -27.14
CA LEU A 190 19.04 5.48 -27.99
C LEU A 190 17.86 4.59 -27.59
N ILE A 191 17.02 4.24 -28.54
CA ILE A 191 15.92 3.31 -28.39
C ILE A 191 16.16 2.12 -29.31
N ALA A 192 16.16 0.91 -28.76
CA ALA A 192 16.36 -0.30 -29.53
C ALA A 192 15.10 -1.16 -29.53
N ALA A 193 14.71 -1.64 -30.72
CA ALA A 193 13.78 -2.76 -30.84
C ALA A 193 14.57 -4.06 -30.77
N LEU A 194 14.16 -4.96 -29.87
CA LEU A 194 14.75 -6.27 -29.70
C LEU A 194 14.00 -7.31 -30.55
N ARG A 195 14.60 -8.46 -30.78
CA ARG A 195 14.00 -9.54 -31.60
C ARG A 195 12.81 -10.20 -30.92
N ASP A 196 12.75 -10.17 -29.60
CA ASP A 196 11.72 -10.79 -28.76
C ASP A 196 10.55 -9.83 -28.39
N GLY A 197 10.56 -8.58 -28.86
CA GLY A 197 9.52 -7.57 -28.70
C GLY A 197 9.72 -6.64 -27.53
#